data_ffabd75d55913b57cfd93d807e14992d
#
_entry.id   ffabd75d55913b57cfd93d807e14992d
#
_cell.length_a   1.000
_cell.length_b   1.000
_cell.length_c   1.000
_cell.angle_alpha   90.00
_cell.angle_beta   90.00
_cell.angle_gamma   90.00
#
_symmetry.space_group_name_H-M   'P 1'
#
loop_
_entity.id
_entity.type
_entity.pdbx_description
1 polymer ?
#
loop_
_entity_poly.entity_id
_entity_poly.type
_entity_poly.pdbx_seq_one_letter_code
_entity_poly.pdbx_strand_id
1 'polypeptide(L)'
;SSDVCSSDLTNLTPDTEGCNECESCVSFNNGQSLNIFELDAASNSSVDDMRALVEQVRYHPQGGKYRTYIIDEVHMLSTAAFNAFLKTLEEPPAYAKFILATTEKHKIIPTILSRCQIFDFNRITIEDIAQHLAWVADNEHVKAEPEALHRSEEHTSELQSHSFISY
;
A
#
# COMPACT_ATOMS: atom_id res chain seq x y z
N SER A 1 -6.11 1.17 3.84
CA SER A 1 -5.03 1.73 4.69
C SER A 1 -5.07 1.23 6.14
N SER A 2 -6.20 0.71 6.64
CA SER A 2 -6.33 0.23 8.04
C SER A 2 -5.46 -0.98 8.36
N ASP A 3 -5.24 -1.90 7.41
CA ASP A 3 -4.49 -3.13 7.68
C ASP A 3 -2.98 -2.93 7.86
N VAL A 4 -2.41 -1.89 7.28
CA VAL A 4 -0.98 -1.56 7.44
C VAL A 4 -0.73 -1.02 8.85
N CYS A 5 -1.62 -0.19 9.36
CA CYS A 5 -1.55 0.30 10.74
C CYS A 5 -1.65 -0.84 11.76
N SER A 6 -2.49 -1.87 11.51
CA SER A 6 -2.70 -2.96 12.46
C SER A 6 -1.45 -3.81 12.71
N SER A 7 -0.50 -3.84 11.79
CA SER A 7 0.73 -4.63 11.92
C SER A 7 1.73 -4.07 12.94
N ASP A 8 1.72 -2.75 13.18
CA ASP A 8 2.65 -2.06 14.10
C ASP A 8 1.96 -1.52 15.37
N LEU A 9 0.64 -1.68 15.47
CA LEU A 9 -0.13 -1.11 16.56
C LEU A 9 -0.11 -1.98 17.82
N THR A 10 0.11 -1.33 18.95
CA THR A 10 0.06 -1.97 20.28
C THR A 10 -1.36 -2.04 20.82
N ASN A 11 -2.24 -1.12 20.41
CA ASN A 11 -3.62 -1.04 20.86
C ASN A 11 -4.56 -0.94 19.64
N LEU A 12 -5.35 -1.99 19.42
CA LEU A 12 -6.39 -2.01 18.40
C LEU A 12 -7.75 -1.67 19.03
N THR A 13 -8.57 -0.93 18.31
CA THR A 13 -9.99 -0.79 18.64
C THR A 13 -10.73 -2.10 18.40
N PRO A 14 -11.96 -2.29 18.92
CA PRO A 14 -12.78 -3.46 18.64
C PRO A 14 -13.01 -3.71 17.13
N ASP A 15 -12.96 -2.66 16.33
CA ASP A 15 -13.12 -2.70 14.86
C ASP A 15 -11.80 -2.96 14.12
N THR A 16 -10.74 -3.39 14.84
CA THR A 16 -9.38 -3.65 14.31
C THR A 16 -8.66 -2.43 13.73
N GLU A 17 -9.14 -1.23 14.02
CA GLU A 17 -8.51 0.03 13.61
C GLU A 17 -7.50 0.53 14.65
N GLY A 18 -6.63 1.43 14.22
CA GLY A 18 -5.69 2.10 15.12
C GLY A 18 -6.40 3.00 16.13
N CYS A 19 -5.92 3.01 17.38
CA CYS A 19 -6.49 3.87 18.42
C CYS A 19 -6.25 5.37 18.19
N ASN A 20 -5.37 5.76 17.28
CA ASN A 20 -4.94 7.13 16.95
C ASN A 20 -4.35 7.93 18.13
N GLU A 21 -4.21 7.35 19.31
CA GLU A 21 -3.73 7.99 20.53
C GLU A 21 -2.39 7.45 21.02
N CYS A 22 -2.06 6.19 20.71
CA CYS A 22 -0.78 5.60 21.13
C CYS A 22 0.40 6.17 20.32
N GLU A 23 1.59 6.04 20.86
CA GLU A 23 2.82 6.56 20.25
C GLU A 23 3.03 6.06 18.81
N SER A 24 2.74 4.78 18.54
CA SER A 24 2.81 4.20 17.19
C SER A 24 1.82 4.86 16.23
N CYS A 25 0.57 5.07 16.64
CA CYS A 25 -0.44 5.74 15.80
C CYS A 25 -0.07 7.20 15.52
N VAL A 26 0.35 7.92 16.56
CA VAL A 26 0.76 9.34 16.41
C VAL A 26 1.99 9.46 15.51
N SER A 27 2.97 8.57 15.67
CA SER A 27 4.17 8.52 14.82
C SER A 27 3.82 8.21 13.37
N PHE A 28 2.90 7.26 13.14
CA PHE A 28 2.41 6.92 11.82
C PHE A 28 1.69 8.10 11.15
N ASN A 29 0.75 8.73 11.85
CA ASN A 29 -0.02 9.86 11.35
C ASN A 29 0.87 11.07 11.01
N ASN A 30 1.99 11.21 11.69
CA ASN A 30 2.98 12.26 11.43
C ASN A 30 4.01 11.87 10.35
N GLY A 31 3.91 10.69 9.73
CA GLY A 31 4.85 10.20 8.74
C GLY A 31 6.24 9.87 9.31
N GLN A 32 6.34 9.63 10.62
CA GLN A 32 7.59 9.39 11.36
C GLN A 32 7.72 7.95 11.87
N SER A 33 6.91 7.03 11.35
CA SER A 33 7.01 5.62 11.74
C SER A 33 8.37 5.05 11.37
N LEU A 34 9.03 4.43 12.34
CA LEU A 34 10.33 3.74 12.15
C LEU A 34 10.15 2.30 11.65
N ASN A 35 8.92 1.82 11.57
CA ASN A 35 8.60 0.44 11.21
C ASN A 35 7.83 0.31 9.89
N ILE A 36 7.40 1.43 9.29
CA ILE A 36 6.68 1.43 8.01
C ILE A 36 7.52 2.18 6.99
N PHE A 37 7.85 1.52 5.90
CA PHE A 37 8.69 2.03 4.82
C PHE A 37 7.91 1.95 3.51
N GLU A 38 7.76 3.08 2.87
CA GLU A 38 7.15 3.20 1.55
C GLU A 38 8.23 3.47 0.51
N LEU A 39 8.20 2.70 -0.57
CA LEU A 39 9.09 2.82 -1.71
C LEU A 39 8.25 2.84 -2.98
N ASP A 40 8.37 3.89 -3.77
CA ASP A 40 7.84 3.93 -5.13
C ASP A 40 8.87 3.32 -6.09
N ALA A 41 8.52 2.19 -6.71
CA ALA A 41 9.39 1.51 -7.66
C ALA A 41 9.57 2.27 -8.98
N ALA A 42 8.69 3.20 -9.32
CA ALA A 42 8.87 4.04 -10.49
C ALA A 42 10.07 5.00 -10.33
N SER A 43 10.26 5.51 -9.11
CA SER A 43 11.37 6.41 -8.76
C SER A 43 12.63 5.66 -8.32
N ASN A 44 12.50 4.43 -7.78
CA ASN A 44 13.56 3.63 -7.19
C ASN A 44 13.64 2.24 -7.83
N SER A 45 13.82 2.18 -9.15
CA SER A 45 13.80 0.93 -9.93
C SER A 45 15.14 0.22 -10.02
N SER A 46 16.21 0.79 -9.46
CA SER A 46 17.57 0.28 -9.60
C SER A 46 17.83 -0.95 -8.71
N VAL A 47 18.82 -1.73 -9.10
CA VAL A 47 19.30 -2.88 -8.30
C VAL A 47 19.87 -2.44 -6.96
N ASP A 48 20.51 -1.27 -6.93
CA ASP A 48 21.15 -0.76 -5.73
C ASP A 48 20.14 -0.27 -4.70
N ASP A 49 19.02 0.33 -5.14
CA ASP A 49 17.89 0.68 -4.27
C ASP A 49 17.31 -0.57 -3.60
N MET A 50 17.10 -1.63 -4.39
CA MET A 50 16.58 -2.89 -3.85
C MET A 50 17.58 -3.61 -2.93
N ARG A 51 18.88 -3.50 -3.18
CA ARG A 51 19.90 -4.02 -2.25
C ARG A 51 19.90 -3.23 -0.93
N ALA A 52 19.76 -1.92 -0.99
CA ALA A 52 19.64 -1.09 0.20
C ALA A 52 18.39 -1.46 1.02
N LEU A 53 17.25 -1.69 0.37
CA LEU A 53 16.04 -2.17 1.03
C LEU A 53 16.26 -3.54 1.69
N VAL A 54 16.88 -4.51 0.99
CA VAL A 54 17.18 -5.84 1.51
C VAL A 54 18.09 -5.77 2.74
N GLU A 55 19.06 -4.88 2.76
CA GLU A 55 19.90 -4.66 3.95
C GLU A 55 19.08 -4.06 5.11
N GLN A 56 18.16 -3.13 4.83
CA GLN A 56 17.27 -2.58 5.86
C GLN A 56 16.31 -3.63 6.46
N VAL A 57 15.90 -4.63 5.69
CA VAL A 57 15.05 -5.72 6.18
C VAL A 57 15.70 -6.53 7.30
N ARG A 58 17.01 -6.55 7.38
CA ARG A 58 17.77 -7.26 8.43
C ARG A 58 17.66 -6.62 9.82
N TYR A 59 17.26 -5.36 9.89
CA TYR A 59 17.11 -4.67 11.17
C TYR A 59 15.78 -5.01 11.83
N HIS A 60 15.82 -5.34 13.10
CA HIS A 60 14.61 -5.60 13.90
C HIS A 60 13.75 -4.35 14.06
N PRO A 61 12.41 -4.53 14.20
CA PRO A 61 11.52 -3.42 14.47
C PRO A 61 11.86 -2.71 15.78
N GLN A 62 11.62 -1.41 15.83
CA GLN A 62 11.82 -0.60 17.03
C GLN A 62 10.46 -0.32 17.68
N GLY A 63 10.24 -0.86 18.88
CA GLY A 63 9.02 -0.64 19.66
C GLY A 63 7.77 -1.37 19.16
N GLY A 64 7.79 -1.92 17.93
CA GLY A 64 6.68 -2.66 17.33
C GLY A 64 6.97 -4.16 17.18
N LYS A 65 5.96 -4.91 16.73
CA LYS A 65 6.09 -6.36 16.48
C LYS A 65 6.60 -6.67 15.07
N TYR A 66 6.20 -5.86 14.10
CA TYR A 66 6.50 -6.06 12.69
C TYR A 66 7.13 -4.82 12.08
N ARG A 67 7.84 -5.03 10.99
CA ARG A 67 8.38 -4.03 10.10
C ARG A 67 7.74 -4.21 8.73
N THR A 68 7.04 -3.18 8.24
CA THR A 68 6.23 -3.27 7.03
C THR A 68 6.90 -2.48 5.91
N TYR A 69 7.04 -3.12 4.76
CA TYR A 69 7.60 -2.54 3.55
C TYR A 69 6.52 -2.50 2.48
N ILE A 70 6.15 -1.31 2.06
CA ILE A 70 5.18 -1.07 1.00
C ILE A 70 5.96 -0.68 -0.24
N ILE A 71 5.83 -1.46 -1.30
CA ILE A 71 6.46 -1.18 -2.59
C ILE A 71 5.35 -0.90 -3.60
N ASP A 72 5.23 0.37 -3.95
CA ASP A 72 4.24 0.80 -4.94
C ASP A 72 4.78 0.64 -6.37
N GLU A 73 3.87 0.41 -7.31
CA GLU A 73 4.14 0.16 -8.73
C GLU A 73 5.28 -0.86 -8.96
N VAL A 74 5.25 -1.93 -8.19
CA VAL A 74 6.32 -2.95 -8.16
C VAL A 74 6.67 -3.52 -9.54
N HIS A 75 5.75 -3.45 -10.51
CA HIS A 75 6.00 -3.86 -11.90
C HIS A 75 7.04 -2.98 -12.63
N MET A 76 7.36 -1.80 -12.09
CA MET A 76 8.38 -0.89 -12.63
C MET A 76 9.81 -1.30 -12.25
N LEU A 77 9.98 -2.24 -11.31
CA LEU A 77 11.29 -2.76 -10.96
C LEU A 77 11.96 -3.46 -12.16
N SER A 78 13.25 -3.23 -12.33
CA SER A 78 14.04 -3.97 -13.31
C SER A 78 14.11 -5.47 -12.95
N THR A 79 14.28 -6.34 -13.94
CA THR A 79 14.44 -7.79 -13.70
C THR A 79 15.58 -8.11 -12.72
N ALA A 80 16.66 -7.34 -12.77
CA ALA A 80 17.79 -7.50 -11.87
C ALA A 80 17.46 -7.05 -10.43
N ALA A 81 16.64 -6.00 -10.27
CA ALA A 81 16.13 -5.55 -8.98
C ALA A 81 15.18 -6.59 -8.37
N PHE A 82 14.27 -7.15 -9.17
CA PHE A 82 13.42 -8.27 -8.74
C PHE A 82 14.24 -9.47 -8.26
N ASN A 83 15.26 -9.88 -9.01
CA ASN A 83 16.12 -11.01 -8.63
C ASN A 83 16.88 -10.75 -7.32
N ALA A 84 17.31 -9.51 -7.06
CA ALA A 84 17.94 -9.16 -5.79
C ALA A 84 16.96 -9.28 -4.60
N PHE A 85 15.67 -9.01 -4.85
CA PHE A 85 14.62 -9.06 -3.82
C PHE A 85 14.05 -10.46 -3.59
N LEU A 86 14.05 -11.32 -4.62
CA LEU A 86 13.49 -12.69 -4.57
C LEU A 86 13.97 -13.49 -3.36
N LYS A 87 15.25 -13.45 -3.06
CA LYS A 87 15.83 -14.21 -1.93
C LYS A 87 15.20 -13.80 -0.60
N THR A 88 14.94 -12.51 -0.42
CA THR A 88 14.31 -11.98 0.79
C THR A 88 12.83 -12.37 0.88
N LEU A 89 12.15 -12.46 -0.27
CA LEU A 89 10.76 -12.94 -0.34
C LEU A 89 10.65 -14.46 -0.19
N GLU A 90 11.71 -15.23 -0.49
CA GLU A 90 11.71 -16.69 -0.27
C GLU A 90 11.85 -17.06 1.20
N GLU A 91 12.68 -16.33 1.94
CA GLU A 91 12.97 -16.55 3.34
C GLU A 91 12.91 -15.23 4.13
N PRO A 92 11.72 -14.61 4.26
CA PRO A 92 11.61 -13.35 4.96
C PRO A 92 11.79 -13.54 6.46
N PRO A 93 12.41 -12.58 7.15
CA PRO A 93 12.41 -12.58 8.60
C PRO A 93 10.97 -12.56 9.15
N ALA A 94 10.71 -13.27 10.23
CA ALA A 94 9.36 -13.40 10.79
C ALA A 94 8.70 -12.06 11.20
N TYR A 95 9.50 -11.03 11.39
CA TYR A 95 9.04 -9.68 11.71
C TYR A 95 8.86 -8.78 10.47
N ALA A 96 9.30 -9.20 9.29
CA ALA A 96 9.15 -8.41 8.07
C ALA A 96 7.83 -8.75 7.35
N LYS A 97 7.08 -7.71 6.97
CA LYS A 97 5.88 -7.81 6.13
C LYS A 97 6.09 -7.01 4.86
N PHE A 98 5.74 -7.60 3.73
CA PHE A 98 5.84 -6.95 2.43
C PHE A 98 4.45 -6.77 1.84
N ILE A 99 4.16 -5.56 1.38
CA ILE A 99 2.95 -5.21 0.63
C ILE A 99 3.43 -4.70 -0.72
N LEU A 100 3.08 -5.42 -1.77
CA LEU A 100 3.44 -5.09 -3.14
C LEU A 100 2.18 -4.57 -3.83
N ALA A 101 2.19 -3.31 -4.23
CA ALA A 101 1.11 -2.71 -4.99
C ALA A 101 1.47 -2.64 -6.47
N THR A 102 0.50 -2.90 -7.34
CA THR A 102 0.70 -2.82 -8.78
C THR A 102 -0.62 -2.60 -9.52
N THR A 103 -0.56 -1.82 -10.58
CA THR A 103 -1.64 -1.70 -11.55
C THR A 103 -1.58 -2.79 -12.63
N GLU A 104 -0.44 -3.46 -12.79
CA GLU A 104 -0.18 -4.43 -13.86
C GLU A 104 0.31 -5.78 -13.31
N LYS A 105 -0.59 -6.50 -12.63
CA LYS A 105 -0.29 -7.82 -12.04
C LYS A 105 0.34 -8.81 -13.03
N HIS A 106 -0.05 -8.74 -14.30
CA HIS A 106 0.47 -9.64 -15.34
C HIS A 106 1.97 -9.45 -15.66
N LYS A 107 2.56 -8.32 -15.28
CA LYS A 107 3.99 -8.05 -15.40
C LYS A 107 4.82 -8.61 -14.24
N ILE A 108 4.17 -8.99 -13.15
CA ILE A 108 4.86 -9.58 -12.00
C ILE A 108 5.24 -11.02 -12.30
N ILE A 109 6.49 -11.36 -12.02
CA ILE A 109 7.00 -12.70 -12.27
C ILE A 109 6.26 -13.74 -11.42
N PRO A 110 5.91 -14.90 -12.01
CA PRO A 110 5.11 -15.93 -11.33
C PRO A 110 5.72 -16.45 -10.03
N THR A 111 7.04 -16.42 -9.91
CA THR A 111 7.76 -16.83 -8.70
C THR A 111 7.47 -15.95 -7.49
N ILE A 112 7.14 -14.67 -7.67
CA ILE A 112 6.67 -13.78 -6.61
C ILE A 112 5.20 -14.06 -6.31
N LEU A 113 4.35 -14.10 -7.34
CA LEU A 113 2.91 -14.32 -7.18
C LEU A 113 2.60 -15.62 -6.42
N SER A 114 3.40 -16.67 -6.64
CA SER A 114 3.20 -17.96 -5.96
C SER A 114 3.52 -17.95 -4.46
N ARG A 115 4.18 -16.90 -3.97
CA ARG A 115 4.58 -16.73 -2.56
C ARG A 115 3.77 -15.68 -1.83
N CYS A 116 2.93 -14.95 -2.56
CA CYS A 116 2.16 -13.84 -2.03
C CYS A 116 0.68 -14.20 -1.93
N GLN A 117 0.01 -13.63 -0.95
CA GLN A 117 -1.45 -13.58 -0.97
C GLN A 117 -1.87 -12.43 -1.90
N ILE A 118 -2.77 -12.73 -2.83
CA ILE A 118 -3.18 -11.76 -3.86
C ILE A 118 -4.55 -11.21 -3.47
N PHE A 119 -4.65 -9.89 -3.45
CA PHE A 119 -5.88 -9.15 -3.27
C PHE A 119 -6.14 -8.34 -4.54
N ASP A 120 -7.16 -8.72 -5.29
CA ASP A 120 -7.57 -7.98 -6.48
C ASP A 120 -8.65 -6.95 -6.10
N PHE A 121 -8.36 -5.68 -6.36
CA PHE A 121 -9.30 -4.58 -6.16
C PHE A 121 -9.99 -4.27 -7.48
N ASN A 122 -11.31 -4.37 -7.47
CA ASN A 122 -12.12 -3.99 -8.62
C ASN A 122 -12.19 -2.45 -8.73
N ARG A 123 -12.48 -1.98 -9.93
CA ARG A 123 -12.79 -0.55 -10.11
C ARG A 123 -13.99 -0.17 -9.27
N ILE A 124 -13.92 1.01 -8.66
CA ILE A 124 -15.06 1.61 -7.96
C ILE A 124 -16.15 1.89 -8.99
N THR A 125 -17.39 1.61 -8.65
CA THR A 125 -18.51 1.87 -9.56
C THR A 125 -18.76 3.37 -9.69
N ILE A 126 -19.35 3.76 -10.81
CA ILE A 126 -19.71 5.15 -11.08
C ILE A 126 -20.65 5.68 -9.98
N GLU A 127 -21.60 4.86 -9.58
CA GLU A 127 -22.54 5.18 -8.52
C GLU A 127 -21.87 5.44 -7.17
N ASP A 128 -20.88 4.62 -6.80
CA ASP A 128 -20.12 4.78 -5.55
C ASP A 128 -19.28 6.07 -5.58
N ILE A 129 -18.68 6.38 -6.73
CA ILE A 129 -17.92 7.63 -6.91
C ILE A 129 -18.85 8.83 -6.75
N ALA A 130 -20.03 8.82 -7.42
CA ALA A 130 -21.00 9.91 -7.34
C ALA A 130 -21.48 10.15 -5.91
N GLN A 131 -21.78 9.06 -5.18
CA GLN A 131 -22.18 9.14 -3.78
C GLN A 131 -21.08 9.74 -2.91
N HIS A 132 -19.84 9.32 -3.12
CA HIS A 132 -18.70 9.84 -2.36
C HIS A 132 -18.46 11.32 -2.66
N LEU A 133 -18.52 11.73 -3.93
CA LEU A 133 -18.40 13.12 -4.34
C LEU A 133 -19.52 13.99 -3.77
N ALA A 134 -20.75 13.48 -3.74
CA ALA A 134 -21.87 14.16 -3.09
C ALA A 134 -21.64 14.36 -1.59
N TRP A 135 -21.16 13.33 -0.92
CA TRP A 135 -20.81 13.40 0.51
C TRP A 135 -19.69 14.43 0.78
N VAL A 136 -18.65 14.47 -0.06
CA VAL A 136 -17.58 15.47 0.05
C VAL A 136 -18.12 16.89 -0.17
N ALA A 137 -18.95 17.07 -1.22
CA ALA A 137 -19.54 18.38 -1.51
C ALA A 137 -20.43 18.89 -0.36
N ASP A 138 -21.19 18.01 0.26
CA ASP A 138 -22.03 18.35 1.43
C ASP A 138 -21.16 18.76 2.63
N ASN A 139 -20.07 18.05 2.92
CA ASN A 139 -19.16 18.38 4.01
C ASN A 139 -18.41 19.71 3.78
N GLU A 140 -18.04 19.99 2.54
CA GLU A 140 -17.37 21.24 2.14
C GLU A 140 -18.38 22.39 1.90
N HIS A 141 -19.69 22.16 2.12
CA HIS A 141 -20.78 23.11 1.88
C HIS A 141 -20.84 23.65 0.45
N VAL A 142 -20.43 22.85 -0.52
CA VAL A 142 -20.48 23.16 -1.96
C VAL A 142 -21.75 22.56 -2.56
N LYS A 143 -22.53 23.41 -3.25
CA LYS A 143 -23.68 22.92 -4.00
C LYS A 143 -23.21 22.28 -5.31
N ALA A 144 -23.31 20.97 -5.42
CA ALA A 144 -23.05 20.21 -6.64
C ALA A 144 -24.36 19.70 -7.25
N GLU A 145 -24.55 19.92 -8.56
CA GLU A 145 -25.67 19.34 -9.26
C GLU A 145 -25.43 17.84 -9.53
N PRO A 146 -26.42 16.97 -9.37
CA PRO A 146 -26.25 15.52 -9.61
C PRO A 146 -25.68 15.18 -10.98
N GLU A 147 -26.09 15.92 -12.04
CA GLU A 147 -25.57 15.74 -13.39
C GLU A 147 -24.09 16.11 -13.52
N ALA A 148 -23.60 17.09 -12.74
CA ALA A 148 -22.19 17.47 -12.73
C ALA A 148 -21.35 16.40 -12.03
N LEU A 149 -21.87 15.77 -10.99
CA LEU A 149 -21.22 14.66 -10.29
C LEU A 149 -21.05 13.45 -11.23
N HIS A 150 -22.04 13.12 -12.03
CA HIS A 150 -21.95 12.05 -13.03
C HIS A 150 -21.02 12.37 -14.20
N ARG A 151 -20.90 13.63 -14.63
CA ARG A 151 -20.00 14.02 -15.72
C ARG A 151 -18.53 14.03 -15.35
N SER A 152 -18.20 14.32 -14.09
CA SER A 152 -16.80 14.26 -13.62
C SER A 152 -16.22 12.85 -13.70
N GLU A 153 -17.06 11.84 -13.80
CA GLU A 153 -16.71 10.42 -13.87
C GLU A 153 -16.25 9.96 -15.25
N GLU A 154 -16.76 10.55 -16.33
CA GLU A 154 -16.29 10.24 -17.70
C GLU A 154 -14.80 10.54 -17.85
N HIS A 155 -14.28 11.49 -17.08
CA HIS A 155 -12.85 11.85 -17.05
C HIS A 155 -12.06 11.08 -15.99
N THR A 156 -12.72 10.49 -14.99
CA THR A 156 -12.08 9.76 -13.88
C THR A 156 -12.07 8.24 -14.12
N SER A 157 -12.78 7.76 -15.13
CA SER A 157 -12.87 6.33 -15.49
C SER A 157 -11.53 5.70 -15.95
N GLU A 158 -10.48 6.49 -16.10
CA GLU A 158 -9.09 6.05 -16.31
C GLU A 158 -8.37 5.68 -15.02
N LEU A 159 -9.02 5.77 -13.84
CA LEU A 159 -8.44 5.28 -12.60
C LEU A 159 -8.21 3.77 -12.71
N GLN A 160 -6.94 3.42 -12.81
CA GLN A 160 -6.45 2.06 -12.97
C GLN A 160 -6.85 1.21 -11.77
N SER A 161 -7.21 -0.03 -12.01
CA SER A 161 -7.44 -1.00 -10.94
C SER A 161 -6.10 -1.34 -10.29
N HIS A 162 -5.95 -1.03 -8.99
CA HIS A 162 -4.79 -1.43 -8.21
C HIS A 162 -4.97 -2.86 -7.70
N SER A 163 -3.95 -3.69 -7.83
CA SER A 163 -3.87 -4.99 -7.17
C SER A 163 -2.83 -4.91 -6.07
N PHE A 164 -3.23 -5.22 -4.84
CA PHE A 164 -2.30 -5.36 -3.73
C PHE A 164 -1.91 -6.83 -3.55
N ILE A 165 -0.63 -7.06 -3.39
CA ILE A 165 -0.06 -8.39 -3.21
C ILE A 165 0.65 -8.36 -1.86
N SER A 166 0.13 -9.10 -0.88
CA SER A 166 0.70 -9.20 0.47
C SER A 166 1.45 -10.52 0.63
N TYR A 167 2.56 -10.45 1.34
CA TYR A 167 3.36 -11.59 1.74
C TYR A 167 3.28 -11.81 3.25
#